data_618a44009e7e8d9e9ffbf7ffb9b37259
#
_entry.id   618a44009e7e8d9e9ffbf7ffb9b37259
#
_cell.length_a   1.000
_cell.length_b   1.000
_cell.length_c   1.000
_cell.angle_alpha   90.00
_cell.angle_beta   90.00
_cell.angle_gamma   90.00
#
_symmetry.space_group_name_H-M   'P 1'
#
loop_
_entity.id
_entity.type
_entity.pdbx_description
1 polymer ?
#
loop_
_entity_poly.entity_id
_entity_poly.type
_entity_poly.pdbx_seq_one_letter_code
_entity_poly.pdbx_strand_id
1 'polypeptide(L)'
;MIFDEDVKFCASLLQKSDPERFRSIMAAPAKLRPYYFVIFAFNVEISRAPYLTKEPMIAEIRLQWWLDALDEIIGAKAVRKHSVATPLSNYIGKIQAKELKAFVSARRWDIYSTKFKDFSELKKYLFDTTVLLFRVAAGCEQGKNEKDFQNA
;
A
#
# COMPACT_ATOMS: atom_id res chain seq x y z
N MET A 1 -15.67 -13.98 -12.37
CA MET A 1 -15.23 -12.63 -11.96
C MET A 1 -14.08 -12.23 -12.88
N ILE A 2 -14.32 -11.27 -13.73
CA ILE A 2 -13.26 -10.72 -14.60
C ILE A 2 -12.47 -9.75 -13.75
N PHE A 3 -11.24 -10.12 -13.37
CA PHE A 3 -10.33 -9.18 -12.73
C PHE A 3 -9.93 -8.11 -13.77
N ASP A 4 -9.98 -6.86 -13.36
CA ASP A 4 -9.37 -5.76 -14.09
C ASP A 4 -7.89 -6.08 -14.37
N GLU A 5 -7.36 -5.63 -15.51
CA GLU A 5 -5.95 -5.86 -15.89
C GLU A 5 -4.97 -5.34 -14.84
N ASP A 6 -5.29 -4.24 -14.18
CA ASP A 6 -4.48 -3.69 -13.10
C ASP A 6 -4.46 -4.59 -11.86
N VAL A 7 -5.59 -5.23 -11.52
CA VAL A 7 -5.64 -6.22 -10.43
C VAL A 7 -4.85 -7.48 -10.79
N LYS A 8 -4.89 -7.92 -12.03
CA LYS A 8 -4.06 -9.03 -12.52
C LYS A 8 -2.57 -8.69 -12.42
N PHE A 9 -2.19 -7.46 -12.77
CA PHE A 9 -0.82 -6.99 -12.59
C PHE A 9 -0.39 -7.06 -11.12
N CYS A 10 -1.22 -6.54 -10.19
CA CYS A 10 -0.96 -6.59 -8.76
C CYS A 10 -0.78 -8.03 -8.26
N ALA A 11 -1.64 -8.95 -8.67
CA ALA A 11 -1.53 -10.37 -8.33
C ALA A 11 -0.23 -10.99 -8.86
N SER A 12 0.13 -10.72 -10.11
CA SER A 12 1.37 -11.20 -10.72
C SER A 12 2.63 -10.63 -10.04
N LEU A 13 2.59 -9.35 -9.66
CA LEU A 13 3.67 -8.72 -8.90
C LEU A 13 3.90 -9.43 -7.56
N LEU A 14 2.82 -9.72 -6.83
CA LEU A 14 2.89 -10.44 -5.57
C LEU A 14 3.38 -11.87 -5.75
N GLN A 15 2.87 -12.60 -6.75
CA GLN A 15 3.29 -13.96 -7.01
C GLN A 15 4.80 -14.08 -7.20
N LYS A 16 5.41 -13.06 -7.83
CA LYS A 16 6.86 -13.01 -8.09
C LYS A 16 7.66 -12.51 -6.90
N SER A 17 7.18 -11.48 -6.21
CA SER A 17 7.95 -10.72 -5.21
C SER A 17 7.69 -11.16 -3.77
N ASP A 18 6.49 -11.67 -3.47
CA ASP A 18 6.07 -12.17 -2.16
C ASP A 18 5.13 -13.38 -2.33
N PRO A 19 5.65 -14.53 -2.76
CA PRO A 19 4.84 -15.73 -3.04
C PRO A 19 4.11 -16.27 -1.82
N GLU A 20 4.63 -16.07 -0.61
CA GLU A 20 3.98 -16.46 0.64
C GLU A 20 2.69 -15.63 0.85
N ARG A 21 2.79 -14.32 0.66
CA ARG A 21 1.65 -13.40 0.73
C ARG A 21 0.61 -13.73 -0.33
N PHE A 22 1.05 -13.97 -1.56
CA PHE A 22 0.17 -14.40 -2.65
C PHE A 22 -0.64 -15.64 -2.28
N ARG A 23 0.02 -16.69 -1.74
CA ARG A 23 -0.67 -17.92 -1.29
C ARG A 23 -1.67 -17.65 -0.17
N SER A 24 -1.31 -16.79 0.79
CA SER A 24 -2.20 -16.40 1.87
C SER A 24 -3.46 -15.70 1.35
N ILE A 25 -3.31 -14.81 0.37
CA ILE A 25 -4.44 -14.11 -0.27
C ILE A 25 -5.32 -15.11 -1.04
N MET A 26 -4.73 -16.11 -1.69
CA MET A 26 -5.50 -17.15 -2.39
C MET A 26 -6.37 -18.00 -1.46
N ALA A 27 -6.04 -18.08 -0.18
CA ALA A 27 -6.88 -18.72 0.85
C ALA A 27 -8.06 -17.84 1.31
N ALA A 28 -8.03 -16.54 1.04
CA ALA A 28 -9.10 -15.61 1.38
C ALA A 28 -10.34 -15.82 0.47
N PRO A 29 -11.54 -15.39 0.90
CA PRO A 29 -12.73 -15.37 0.05
C PRO A 29 -12.48 -14.63 -1.26
N ALA A 30 -12.93 -15.21 -2.38
CA ALA A 30 -12.62 -14.71 -3.73
C ALA A 30 -12.95 -13.23 -3.92
N LYS A 31 -14.05 -12.77 -3.31
CA LYS A 31 -14.51 -11.34 -3.38
C LYS A 31 -13.55 -10.35 -2.72
N LEU A 32 -12.72 -10.79 -1.77
CA LEU A 32 -11.76 -9.93 -1.04
C LEU A 32 -10.37 -9.93 -1.67
N ARG A 33 -10.04 -10.93 -2.50
CA ARG A 33 -8.72 -11.08 -3.11
C ARG A 33 -8.27 -9.84 -3.90
N PRO A 34 -9.11 -9.20 -4.75
CA PRO A 34 -8.71 -8.00 -5.48
C PRO A 34 -8.20 -6.89 -4.57
N TYR A 35 -8.90 -6.61 -3.47
CA TYR A 35 -8.48 -5.65 -2.48
C TYR A 35 -7.10 -5.98 -1.88
N TYR A 36 -6.91 -7.22 -1.44
CA TYR A 36 -5.64 -7.64 -0.87
C TYR A 36 -4.51 -7.61 -1.88
N PHE A 37 -4.73 -8.03 -3.12
CA PHE A 37 -3.72 -7.94 -4.17
C PHE A 37 -3.24 -6.51 -4.36
N VAL A 38 -4.14 -5.54 -4.39
CA VAL A 38 -3.82 -4.12 -4.58
C VAL A 38 -3.04 -3.57 -3.38
N ILE A 39 -3.51 -3.81 -2.15
CA ILE A 39 -2.85 -3.31 -0.93
C ILE A 39 -1.44 -3.89 -0.77
N PHE A 40 -1.28 -5.20 -0.99
CA PHE A 40 0.03 -5.82 -0.82
C PHE A 40 0.96 -5.61 -2.03
N ALA A 41 0.45 -5.38 -3.23
CA ALA A 41 1.25 -4.90 -4.35
C ALA A 41 1.80 -3.49 -4.07
N PHE A 42 0.98 -2.60 -3.51
CA PHE A 42 1.45 -1.30 -3.00
C PHE A 42 2.59 -1.49 -1.97
N ASN A 43 2.44 -2.38 -1.00
CA ASN A 43 3.51 -2.68 -0.06
C ASN A 43 4.80 -3.12 -0.75
N VAL A 44 4.74 -3.97 -1.77
CA VAL A 44 5.92 -4.40 -2.54
C VAL A 44 6.61 -3.19 -3.18
N GLU A 45 5.85 -2.32 -3.85
CA GLU A 45 6.39 -1.13 -4.51
C GLU A 45 7.10 -0.19 -3.52
N ILE A 46 6.48 0.08 -2.37
CA ILE A 46 7.05 0.97 -1.37
C ILE A 46 8.25 0.34 -0.67
N SER A 47 8.16 -0.92 -0.27
CA SER A 47 9.21 -1.61 0.47
C SER A 47 10.50 -1.76 -0.33
N ARG A 48 10.40 -1.93 -1.65
CA ARG A 48 11.57 -2.08 -2.51
C ARG A 48 12.13 -0.76 -3.04
N ALA A 49 11.36 0.34 -3.00
CA ALA A 49 11.79 1.63 -3.55
C ALA A 49 13.16 2.10 -3.05
N PRO A 50 13.50 1.99 -1.74
CA PRO A 50 14.82 2.35 -1.24
C PRO A 50 15.97 1.50 -1.82
N TYR A 51 15.70 0.27 -2.25
CA TYR A 51 16.70 -0.70 -2.68
C TYR A 51 16.86 -0.80 -4.21
N LEU A 52 15.99 -0.16 -4.98
CA LEU A 52 16.05 -0.16 -6.45
C LEU A 52 17.15 0.72 -7.03
N THR A 53 17.79 1.52 -6.22
CA THR A 53 18.86 2.44 -6.61
C THR A 53 19.87 2.61 -5.48
N LYS A 54 21.10 2.91 -5.84
CA LYS A 54 22.16 3.29 -4.88
C LYS A 54 22.16 4.80 -4.60
N GLU A 55 21.40 5.58 -5.37
CA GLU A 55 21.31 7.03 -5.26
C GLU A 55 20.17 7.43 -4.29
N PRO A 56 20.49 7.93 -3.08
CA PRO A 56 19.45 8.29 -2.09
C PRO A 56 18.41 9.26 -2.63
N MET A 57 18.82 10.22 -3.44
CA MET A 57 17.90 11.20 -4.02
C MET A 57 16.86 10.57 -4.95
N ILE A 58 17.26 9.56 -5.73
CA ILE A 58 16.33 8.83 -6.61
C ILE A 58 15.33 8.04 -5.77
N ALA A 59 15.79 7.41 -4.69
CA ALA A 59 14.92 6.71 -3.76
C ALA A 59 13.89 7.66 -3.10
N GLU A 60 14.34 8.85 -2.66
CA GLU A 60 13.46 9.90 -2.12
C GLU A 60 12.41 10.36 -3.14
N ILE A 61 12.81 10.58 -4.40
CA ILE A 61 11.87 10.95 -5.48
C ILE A 61 10.82 9.86 -5.69
N ARG A 62 11.20 8.59 -5.63
CA ARG A 62 10.24 7.46 -5.75
C ARG A 62 9.23 7.45 -4.60
N LEU A 63 9.68 7.62 -3.37
CA LEU A 63 8.78 7.69 -2.22
C LEU A 63 7.89 8.94 -2.28
N GLN A 64 8.45 10.08 -2.70
CA GLN A 64 7.66 11.31 -2.87
C GLN A 64 6.57 11.14 -3.94
N TRP A 65 6.87 10.47 -5.05
CA TRP A 65 5.88 10.15 -6.07
C TRP A 65 4.66 9.40 -5.50
N TRP A 66 4.90 8.45 -4.60
CA TRP A 66 3.83 7.70 -3.93
C TRP A 66 3.05 8.56 -2.92
N LEU A 67 3.74 9.46 -2.20
CA LEU A 67 3.08 10.43 -1.32
C LEU A 67 2.14 11.35 -2.09
N ASP A 68 2.59 11.83 -3.26
CA ASP A 68 1.77 12.68 -4.14
C ASP A 68 0.55 11.91 -4.67
N ALA A 69 0.71 10.63 -5.05
CA ALA A 69 -0.40 9.79 -5.48
C ALA A 69 -1.44 9.59 -4.36
N LEU A 70 -0.99 9.41 -3.11
CA LEU A 70 -1.88 9.32 -1.95
C LEU A 70 -2.58 10.66 -1.66
N ASP A 71 -1.91 11.79 -1.87
CA ASP A 71 -2.51 13.12 -1.74
C ASP A 71 -3.59 13.38 -2.80
N GLU A 72 -3.42 12.84 -4.00
CA GLU A 72 -4.47 12.86 -5.04
C GLU A 72 -5.72 12.09 -4.57
N ILE A 73 -5.56 10.93 -3.94
CA ILE A 73 -6.68 10.15 -3.35
C ILE A 73 -7.35 10.96 -2.23
N ILE A 74 -6.57 11.53 -1.31
CA ILE A 74 -7.09 12.31 -0.18
C ILE A 74 -7.88 13.53 -0.68
N GLY A 75 -7.38 14.19 -1.72
CA GLY A 75 -8.00 15.35 -2.34
C GLY A 75 -9.16 15.03 -3.30
N ALA A 76 -9.52 13.74 -3.47
CA ALA A 76 -10.49 13.27 -4.45
C ALA A 76 -10.20 13.78 -5.88
N LYS A 77 -8.92 13.88 -6.23
CA LYS A 77 -8.44 14.27 -7.56
C LYS A 77 -8.26 13.05 -8.44
N ALA A 78 -8.12 13.27 -9.76
CA ALA A 78 -7.71 12.21 -10.66
C ALA A 78 -6.32 11.71 -10.28
N VAL A 79 -6.22 10.40 -9.99
CA VAL A 79 -4.96 9.79 -9.60
C VAL A 79 -4.13 9.49 -10.84
N ARG A 80 -2.84 9.75 -10.76
CA ARG A 80 -1.87 9.46 -11.82
C ARG A 80 -1.94 8.01 -12.28
N LYS A 81 -1.83 7.78 -13.58
CA LYS A 81 -1.95 6.45 -14.17
C LYS A 81 -0.74 5.58 -13.80
N HIS A 82 -0.99 4.48 -13.14
CA HIS A 82 0.02 3.48 -12.76
C HIS A 82 -0.66 2.16 -12.39
N SER A 83 -0.07 1.03 -12.76
CA SER A 83 -0.66 -0.31 -12.58
C SER A 83 -0.99 -0.69 -11.12
N VAL A 84 -0.47 0.03 -10.14
CA VAL A 84 -0.79 -0.16 -8.71
C VAL A 84 -1.52 1.06 -8.14
N ALA A 85 -1.11 2.29 -8.46
CA ALA A 85 -1.74 3.49 -7.90
C ALA A 85 -3.18 3.68 -8.42
N THR A 86 -3.43 3.36 -9.69
CA THR A 86 -4.78 3.44 -10.28
C THR A 86 -5.76 2.52 -9.56
N PRO A 87 -5.53 1.20 -9.44
CA PRO A 87 -6.44 0.34 -8.70
C PRO A 87 -6.47 0.68 -7.20
N LEU A 88 -5.36 1.13 -6.60
CA LEU A 88 -5.35 1.55 -5.20
C LEU A 88 -6.41 2.63 -4.93
N SER A 89 -6.52 3.62 -5.81
CA SER A 89 -7.51 4.69 -5.69
C SER A 89 -8.97 4.22 -5.73
N ASN A 90 -9.22 3.05 -6.32
CA ASN A 90 -10.55 2.45 -6.40
C ASN A 90 -10.93 1.66 -5.13
N TYR A 91 -9.94 1.26 -4.34
CA TYR A 91 -10.15 0.37 -3.19
C TYR A 91 -9.98 1.05 -1.83
N ILE A 92 -9.33 2.21 -1.75
CA ILE A 92 -9.11 2.93 -0.49
C ILE A 92 -9.76 4.31 -0.50
N GLY A 93 -10.15 4.76 0.70
CA GLY A 93 -10.66 6.11 0.93
C GLY A 93 -9.62 7.03 1.57
N LYS A 94 -10.05 8.24 1.94
CA LYS A 94 -9.19 9.28 2.54
C LYS A 94 -8.50 8.84 3.83
N ILE A 95 -9.19 8.07 4.67
CA ILE A 95 -8.64 7.64 5.98
C ILE A 95 -7.49 6.67 5.75
N GLN A 96 -7.71 5.63 4.94
CA GLN A 96 -6.67 4.66 4.60
C GLN A 96 -5.49 5.32 3.87
N ALA A 97 -5.76 6.25 2.95
CA ALA A 97 -4.69 6.96 2.26
C ALA A 97 -3.81 7.78 3.22
N LYS A 98 -4.37 8.39 4.26
CA LYS A 98 -3.60 9.07 5.32
C LYS A 98 -2.72 8.10 6.11
N GLU A 99 -3.24 6.93 6.46
CA GLU A 99 -2.45 5.89 7.14
C GLU A 99 -1.30 5.40 6.25
N LEU A 100 -1.55 5.18 4.96
CA LEU A 100 -0.53 4.77 4.00
C LEU A 100 0.52 5.88 3.75
N LYS A 101 0.21 7.15 3.93
CA LYS A 101 1.23 8.23 3.90
C LYS A 101 2.26 8.07 5.02
N ALA A 102 1.82 7.76 6.23
CA ALA A 102 2.74 7.50 7.35
C ALA A 102 3.61 6.26 7.06
N PHE A 103 3.02 5.20 6.50
CA PHE A 103 3.74 4.02 6.05
C PHE A 103 4.83 4.35 5.01
N VAL A 104 4.52 5.11 3.96
CA VAL A 104 5.50 5.52 2.94
C VAL A 104 6.59 6.39 3.55
N SER A 105 6.23 7.35 4.40
CA SER A 105 7.19 8.26 5.04
C SER A 105 8.18 7.52 5.93
N ALA A 106 7.74 6.49 6.64
CA ALA A 106 8.61 5.67 7.49
C ALA A 106 9.69 4.93 6.69
N ARG A 107 9.41 4.58 5.43
CA ARG A 107 10.38 3.90 4.55
C ARG A 107 11.56 4.77 4.13
N ARG A 108 11.53 6.08 4.37
CA ARG A 108 12.72 6.94 4.20
C ARG A 108 13.88 6.50 5.09
N TRP A 109 13.60 5.94 6.25
CA TRP A 109 14.65 5.38 7.10
C TRP A 109 15.48 4.32 6.36
N ASP A 110 14.86 3.47 5.54
CA ASP A 110 15.53 2.40 4.79
C ASP A 110 16.55 2.95 3.77
N ILE A 111 16.38 4.18 3.28
CA ILE A 111 17.30 4.82 2.33
C ILE A 111 18.66 5.08 2.98
N TYR A 112 18.64 5.54 4.22
CA TYR A 112 19.84 5.98 4.93
C TYR A 112 20.40 4.93 5.89
N SER A 113 19.59 3.96 6.27
CA SER A 113 19.94 2.83 7.15
C SER A 113 20.71 3.24 8.41
N THR A 114 20.31 4.36 9.01
CA THR A 114 20.90 4.87 10.25
C THR A 114 20.47 3.99 11.43
N LYS A 115 21.27 4.01 12.51
CA LYS A 115 20.90 3.29 13.73
C LYS A 115 19.70 3.99 14.39
N PHE A 116 18.77 3.21 14.94
CA PHE A 116 17.72 3.75 15.81
C PHE A 116 18.37 4.31 17.08
N LYS A 117 17.91 5.48 17.52
CA LYS A 117 18.41 6.14 18.73
C LYS A 117 18.08 5.34 19.98
N ASP A 118 16.86 4.79 20.01
CA ASP A 118 16.34 4.03 21.15
C ASP A 118 15.26 3.04 20.68
N PHE A 119 14.76 2.27 21.62
CA PHE A 119 13.67 1.30 21.38
C PHE A 119 12.36 1.96 20.95
N SER A 120 12.10 3.19 21.40
CA SER A 120 10.90 3.94 21.03
C SER A 120 10.88 4.28 19.54
N GLU A 121 12.02 4.70 18.98
CA GLU A 121 12.17 4.99 17.55
C GLU A 121 12.00 3.71 16.70
N LEU A 122 12.60 2.60 17.12
CA LEU A 122 12.40 1.29 16.49
C LEU A 122 10.92 0.87 16.53
N LYS A 123 10.28 1.00 17.70
CA LYS A 123 8.87 0.64 17.85
C LYS A 123 7.96 1.47 16.96
N LYS A 124 8.23 2.77 16.82
CA LYS A 124 7.50 3.65 15.92
C LYS A 124 7.68 3.23 14.46
N TYR A 125 8.91 2.93 14.03
CA TYR A 125 9.18 2.44 12.69
C TYR A 125 8.42 1.13 12.39
N LEU A 126 8.46 0.18 13.30
CA LEU A 126 7.73 -1.09 13.16
C LEU A 126 6.20 -0.87 13.11
N PHE A 127 5.69 0.04 13.92
CA PHE A 127 4.27 0.40 13.89
C PHE A 127 3.89 0.99 12.52
N ASP A 128 4.62 2.00 12.06
CA ASP A 128 4.32 2.70 10.82
C ASP A 128 4.50 1.79 9.58
N THR A 129 5.46 0.86 9.59
CA THR A 129 5.75 -0.03 8.44
C THR A 129 5.00 -1.36 8.46
N THR A 130 4.35 -1.72 9.55
CA THR A 130 3.64 -3.00 9.69
C THR A 130 2.19 -2.81 10.12
N VAL A 131 1.96 -2.18 11.27
CA VAL A 131 0.62 -2.10 11.85
C VAL A 131 -0.32 -1.29 10.95
N LEU A 132 0.13 -0.15 10.41
CA LEU A 132 -0.70 0.67 9.54
C LEU A 132 -1.11 -0.07 8.26
N LEU A 133 -0.19 -0.82 7.66
CA LEU A 133 -0.50 -1.62 6.48
C LEU A 133 -1.57 -2.68 6.77
N PHE A 134 -1.41 -3.43 7.87
CA PHE A 134 -2.38 -4.46 8.24
C PHE A 134 -3.72 -3.88 8.70
N ARG A 135 -3.72 -2.69 9.31
CA ARG A 135 -4.95 -1.97 9.63
C ARG A 135 -5.73 -1.61 8.37
N VAL A 136 -5.06 -1.08 7.35
CA VAL A 136 -5.67 -0.80 6.06
C VAL A 136 -6.17 -2.10 5.41
N ALA A 137 -5.37 -3.16 5.43
CA ALA A 137 -5.79 -4.46 4.89
C ALA A 137 -7.03 -5.04 5.61
N ALA A 138 -7.10 -4.93 6.93
CA ALA A 138 -8.26 -5.37 7.73
C ALA A 138 -9.51 -4.50 7.51
N GLY A 139 -9.34 -3.25 7.10
CA GLY A 139 -10.44 -2.30 6.84
C GLY A 139 -11.32 -2.64 5.64
N CYS A 140 -10.94 -3.64 4.83
CA CYS A 140 -11.74 -4.07 3.68
C CYS A 140 -13.15 -4.56 4.05
N GLU A 141 -13.34 -5.06 5.26
CA GLU A 141 -14.64 -5.50 5.75
C GLU A 141 -15.50 -4.33 6.27
N GLN A 142 -14.88 -3.28 6.79
CA GLN A 142 -15.58 -2.12 7.35
C GLN A 142 -16.06 -1.13 6.29
N GLY A 143 -15.32 -0.97 5.20
CA GLY A 143 -15.65 -0.01 4.12
C GLY A 143 -16.88 -0.39 3.29
N LYS A 144 -17.33 -1.64 3.34
CA LYS A 144 -18.56 -2.07 2.63
C LYS A 144 -19.82 -1.85 3.44
N ASN A 145 -19.75 -1.86 4.77
CA ASN A 145 -20.93 -1.69 5.62
C ASN A 145 -21.48 -0.26 5.59
N GLU A 146 -20.66 0.77 5.37
CA GLU A 146 -21.16 2.15 5.32
C GLU A 146 -21.83 2.52 3.99
N LYS A 147 -21.38 1.94 2.86
CA LYS A 147 -22.00 2.23 1.54
C LYS A 147 -23.27 1.40 1.28
N ASP A 148 -23.33 0.20 1.82
CA ASP A 148 -24.51 -0.66 1.65
C ASP A 148 -25.67 -0.24 2.55
N PHE A 149 -25.41 0.44 3.68
CA PHE A 149 -26.45 1.00 4.55
C PHE A 149 -27.02 2.35 4.08
N GLN A 150 -26.36 3.03 3.14
CA GLN A 150 -26.89 4.31 2.59
C GLN A 150 -27.79 4.11 1.35
N ASN A 151 -27.86 2.89 0.82
CA ASN A 151 -28.67 2.53 -0.36
C ASN A 151 -29.79 1.50 -0.05
N ALA A 152 -30.11 1.27 1.20
CA ALA A 152 -31.28 0.55 1.68
C ALA A 152 -32.23 1.52 2.38
#